data_39c967ed08d2592df56e918c6f55ba55
#
_entry.id   39c967ed08d2592df56e918c6f55ba55
#
_cell.length_a   1.000
_cell.length_b   1.000
_cell.length_c   1.000
_cell.angle_alpha   90.00
_cell.angle_beta   90.00
_cell.angle_gamma   90.00
#
_symmetry.space_group_name_H-M   'P 1'
#
loop_
_entity.id
_entity.type
_entity.pdbx_description
1 polymer ?
#
loop_
_entity_poly.entity_id
_entity_poly.type
_entity_poly.pdbx_seq_one_letter_code
_entity_poly.pdbx_strand_id
1 'polypeptide(L)'
;MNKEIWMKKIRYINNLKDEELIRLESFSVIVSFMLSKEAFRANVDLKIFMEELGIECKPYLAKSRTAMLAKMLRIVEKAEKQQLLKYIAVINQKISDTPGEEKTQTQNKKNKKNYMKEVLELYGRKDK
;
A
#
# COMPACT_ATOMS: atom_id res chain seq x y z
N MET A 1 8.72 -2.18 -4.74
CA MET A 1 8.93 -2.57 -3.34
C MET A 1 7.93 -3.62 -2.97
N ASN A 2 8.36 -4.62 -2.27
CA ASN A 2 7.44 -5.71 -2.04
C ASN A 2 6.69 -5.56 -0.72
N LYS A 3 5.66 -6.35 -0.62
CA LYS A 3 4.73 -6.34 0.48
C LYS A 3 5.40 -6.53 1.84
N GLU A 4 6.39 -7.40 1.87
CA GLU A 4 7.06 -7.74 3.10
C GLU A 4 7.81 -6.56 3.70
N ILE A 5 8.43 -5.75 2.85
CA ILE A 5 9.15 -4.58 3.32
C ILE A 5 8.18 -3.57 3.91
N TRP A 6 7.04 -3.36 3.25
CA TRP A 6 6.04 -2.47 3.80
C TRP A 6 5.55 -2.95 5.15
N MET A 7 5.30 -4.24 5.29
CA MET A 7 4.80 -4.77 6.54
C MET A 7 5.82 -4.64 7.66
N LYS A 8 7.09 -4.81 7.35
CA LYS A 8 8.13 -4.60 8.35
C LYS A 8 8.17 -3.16 8.81
N LYS A 9 8.07 -2.25 7.85
CA LYS A 9 8.12 -0.83 8.17
C LYS A 9 6.91 -0.43 9.03
N ILE A 10 5.75 -0.98 8.72
CA ILE A 10 4.56 -0.67 9.48
C ILE A 10 4.68 -1.19 10.90
N ARG A 11 5.22 -2.38 11.09
CA ARG A 11 5.45 -2.89 12.45
C ARG A 11 6.38 -2.00 13.22
N TYR A 12 7.41 -1.49 12.55
CA TYR A 12 8.35 -0.58 13.17
C TYR A 12 7.64 0.69 13.61
N ILE A 13 6.81 1.25 12.74
CA ILE A 13 6.07 2.47 13.06
C ILE A 13 5.17 2.25 14.25
N ASN A 14 4.50 1.12 14.31
CA ASN A 14 3.56 0.84 15.40
C ASN A 14 4.24 0.71 16.75
N ASN A 15 5.55 0.52 16.76
CA ASN A 15 6.29 0.44 18.01
C ASN A 15 6.92 1.75 18.41
N LEU A 16 6.81 2.77 17.57
CA LEU A 16 7.39 4.07 17.89
C LEU A 16 6.44 4.86 18.78
N LYS A 17 7.02 5.75 19.61
CA LYS A 17 6.23 6.59 20.48
C LYS A 17 6.36 8.05 20.12
N ASP A 18 7.46 8.43 19.51
CA ASP A 18 7.72 9.81 19.16
C ASP A 18 6.92 10.17 17.92
N GLU A 19 6.06 11.17 18.04
CA GLU A 19 5.19 11.57 16.94
C GLU A 19 5.97 12.00 15.71
N GLU A 20 7.08 12.71 15.89
CA GLU A 20 7.85 13.16 14.73
C GLU A 20 8.51 11.99 14.00
N LEU A 21 8.94 10.98 14.74
CA LEU A 21 9.49 9.80 14.10
C LEU A 21 8.41 9.04 13.38
N ILE A 22 7.24 8.96 13.97
CA ILE A 22 6.12 8.29 13.32
C ILE A 22 5.80 9.02 12.02
N ARG A 23 5.80 10.36 12.04
CA ARG A 23 5.51 11.13 10.85
C ARG A 23 6.55 10.87 9.76
N LEU A 24 7.81 10.90 10.13
CA LEU A 24 8.89 10.70 9.17
C LEU A 24 8.83 9.33 8.54
N GLU A 25 8.63 8.31 9.35
CA GLU A 25 8.56 6.96 8.83
C GLU A 25 7.29 6.75 8.02
N SER A 26 6.21 7.41 8.39
CA SER A 26 4.97 7.31 7.64
C SER A 26 5.12 7.92 6.24
N PHE A 27 5.87 9.02 6.11
CA PHE A 27 6.16 9.57 4.80
C PHE A 27 6.77 8.50 3.90
N SER A 28 7.73 7.76 4.43
CA SER A 28 8.43 6.75 3.67
C SER A 28 7.47 5.68 3.15
N VAL A 29 6.62 5.17 4.02
CA VAL A 29 5.68 4.12 3.62
C VAL A 29 4.67 4.68 2.62
N ILE A 30 4.13 5.85 2.91
CA ILE A 30 3.09 6.42 2.06
C ILE A 30 3.62 6.70 0.66
N VAL A 31 4.81 7.27 0.56
CA VAL A 31 5.38 7.57 -0.74
C VAL A 31 5.58 6.30 -1.55
N SER A 32 6.21 5.29 -0.95
CA SER A 32 6.49 4.08 -1.71
C SER A 32 5.20 3.34 -2.07
N PHE A 33 4.23 3.35 -1.17
CA PHE A 33 2.97 2.65 -1.42
C PHE A 33 2.16 3.33 -2.51
N MET A 34 2.02 4.66 -2.44
CA MET A 34 1.21 5.38 -3.42
C MET A 34 1.84 5.40 -4.79
N LEU A 35 3.15 5.28 -4.88
CA LEU A 35 3.81 5.24 -6.17
C LEU A 35 3.93 3.84 -6.75
N SER A 36 3.50 2.84 -6.00
CA SER A 36 3.61 1.47 -6.45
C SER A 36 2.55 1.17 -7.50
N LYS A 37 2.97 0.72 -8.66
CA LYS A 37 2.03 0.34 -9.70
C LYS A 37 1.44 -1.03 -9.43
N GLU A 38 2.05 -1.79 -8.57
CA GLU A 38 1.47 -3.06 -8.15
C GLU A 38 0.28 -2.83 -7.25
N ALA A 39 0.38 -1.83 -6.39
CA ALA A 39 -0.72 -1.53 -5.47
C ALA A 39 -1.83 -0.76 -6.19
N PHE A 40 -1.46 0.16 -7.06
CA PHE A 40 -2.42 1.01 -7.76
C PHE A 40 -2.08 1.06 -9.24
N ARG A 41 -2.74 0.25 -10.02
CA ARG A 41 -2.46 0.20 -11.44
C ARG A 41 -2.84 1.48 -12.15
N ALA A 42 -3.99 2.01 -11.78
CA ALA A 42 -4.51 3.21 -12.42
C ALA A 42 -4.70 4.30 -11.39
N ASN A 43 -4.73 5.54 -11.87
CA ASN A 43 -4.93 6.67 -10.97
C ASN A 43 -6.28 6.59 -10.26
N VAL A 44 -7.28 5.99 -10.88
CA VAL A 44 -8.58 5.88 -10.25
C VAL A 44 -8.50 4.99 -9.01
N ASP A 45 -7.64 3.98 -9.04
CA ASP A 45 -7.46 3.12 -7.87
C ASP A 45 -6.89 3.91 -6.71
N LEU A 46 -5.94 4.78 -7.01
CA LEU A 46 -5.36 5.62 -5.98
C LEU A 46 -6.36 6.63 -5.44
N LYS A 47 -7.19 7.17 -6.33
CA LYS A 47 -8.23 8.08 -5.92
C LYS A 47 -9.18 7.41 -4.92
N ILE A 48 -9.58 6.18 -5.21
CA ILE A 48 -10.46 5.43 -4.33
C ILE A 48 -9.81 5.23 -2.97
N PHE A 49 -8.52 4.89 -2.99
CA PHE A 49 -7.81 4.71 -1.74
C PHE A 49 -7.77 5.99 -0.90
N MET A 50 -7.51 7.14 -1.54
CA MET A 50 -7.49 8.39 -0.80
C MET A 50 -8.85 8.70 -0.21
N GLU A 51 -9.91 8.39 -0.95
CA GLU A 51 -11.25 8.63 -0.43
C GLU A 51 -11.56 7.70 0.74
N GLU A 52 -11.00 6.50 0.73
CA GLU A 52 -11.15 5.61 1.87
C GLU A 52 -10.46 6.19 3.12
N LEU A 53 -9.46 7.00 2.92
CA LEU A 53 -8.79 7.67 4.03
C LEU A 53 -9.54 8.93 4.47
N GLY A 54 -10.62 9.26 3.79
CA GLY A 54 -11.38 10.46 4.12
C GLY A 54 -10.84 11.71 3.44
N ILE A 55 -10.02 11.54 2.41
CA ILE A 55 -9.41 12.65 1.71
C ILE A 55 -10.11 12.84 0.38
N GLU A 56 -10.72 14.00 0.19
CA GLU A 56 -11.41 14.29 -1.06
C GLU A 56 -10.40 14.44 -2.19
N CYS A 57 -10.72 13.86 -3.34
CA CYS A 57 -9.81 13.90 -4.47
C CYS A 57 -10.59 14.38 -5.68
N LYS A 58 -10.44 15.64 -6.01
CA LYS A 58 -11.19 16.24 -7.11
C LYS A 58 -10.72 15.67 -8.45
N PRO A 59 -11.57 15.74 -9.47
CA PRO A 59 -11.23 15.11 -10.75
C PRO A 59 -9.91 15.57 -11.35
N TYR A 60 -9.59 16.85 -11.24
CA TYR A 60 -8.34 17.33 -11.83
C TYR A 60 -7.13 16.77 -11.08
N LEU A 61 -7.32 16.52 -9.80
CA LEU A 61 -6.24 15.97 -8.98
C LEU A 61 -6.02 14.51 -9.33
N ALA A 62 -7.12 13.80 -9.58
CA ALA A 62 -7.06 12.38 -9.82
C ALA A 62 -6.38 12.04 -11.15
N LYS A 63 -6.08 13.03 -11.98
CA LYS A 63 -5.42 12.77 -13.24
C LYS A 63 -3.91 12.62 -13.06
N SER A 64 -3.39 12.96 -11.91
CA SER A 64 -1.94 12.92 -11.69
C SER A 64 -1.64 12.21 -10.37
N ARG A 65 -0.89 11.12 -10.47
CA ARG A 65 -0.50 10.38 -9.28
C ARG A 65 0.38 11.23 -8.37
N THR A 66 1.27 12.00 -8.94
CA THR A 66 2.14 12.84 -8.11
C THR A 66 1.37 13.98 -7.46
N ALA A 67 0.31 14.48 -8.10
CA ALA A 67 -0.51 15.51 -7.49
C ALA A 67 -1.29 14.94 -6.30
N MET A 68 -1.79 13.71 -6.44
CA MET A 68 -2.46 13.05 -5.33
C MET A 68 -1.49 12.79 -4.19
N LEU A 69 -0.28 12.38 -4.52
CA LEU A 69 0.73 12.15 -3.51
C LEU A 69 1.07 13.45 -2.79
N ALA A 70 1.23 14.54 -3.53
CA ALA A 70 1.56 15.81 -2.91
C ALA A 70 0.49 16.25 -1.94
N LYS A 71 -0.77 16.05 -2.28
CA LYS A 71 -1.86 16.38 -1.38
C LYS A 71 -1.79 15.53 -0.12
N MET A 72 -1.54 14.24 -0.29
CA MET A 72 -1.43 13.33 0.84
C MET A 72 -0.30 13.74 1.78
N LEU A 73 0.84 14.10 1.22
CA LEU A 73 1.99 14.46 2.05
C LEU A 73 1.75 15.74 2.82
N ARG A 74 1.01 16.70 2.23
CA ARG A 74 0.68 17.91 2.97
C ARG A 74 -0.23 17.60 4.16
N ILE A 75 -1.12 16.64 3.99
CA ILE A 75 -1.99 16.23 5.07
C ILE A 75 -1.20 15.51 6.16
N VAL A 76 -0.29 14.63 5.76
CA VAL A 76 0.53 13.89 6.72
C VAL A 76 1.40 14.85 7.52
N GLU A 77 1.88 15.89 6.88
CA GLU A 77 2.74 16.85 7.56
C GLU A 77 2.05 17.50 8.75
N LYS A 78 0.73 17.68 8.65
CA LYS A 78 -0.03 18.34 9.71
C LYS A 78 -0.82 17.39 10.58
N ALA A 79 -0.76 16.12 10.30
CA ALA A 79 -1.57 15.15 11.02
C ALA A 79 -1.02 14.89 12.42
N GLU A 80 -1.92 14.59 13.34
CA GLU A 80 -1.51 14.21 14.68
C GLU A 80 -1.20 12.73 14.72
N LYS A 81 -0.57 12.31 15.81
CA LYS A 81 -0.15 10.93 15.95
C LYS A 81 -1.27 9.93 15.68
N GLN A 82 -2.45 10.17 16.26
CA GLN A 82 -3.56 9.26 16.08
C GLN A 82 -3.97 9.15 14.63
N GLN A 83 -3.96 10.27 13.93
CA GLN A 83 -4.33 10.26 12.54
C GLN A 83 -3.29 9.55 11.68
N LEU A 84 -2.01 9.75 12.00
CA LEU A 84 -0.95 9.07 11.29
C LEU A 84 -1.10 7.56 11.44
N LEU A 85 -1.34 7.11 12.66
CA LEU A 85 -1.50 5.68 12.90
C LEU A 85 -2.74 5.12 12.22
N LYS A 86 -3.77 5.93 12.09
CA LYS A 86 -4.97 5.52 11.39
C LYS A 86 -4.67 5.31 9.90
N TYR A 87 -3.95 6.23 9.30
CA TYR A 87 -3.58 6.09 7.90
C TYR A 87 -2.73 4.84 7.69
N ILE A 88 -1.78 4.61 8.59
CA ILE A 88 -0.93 3.44 8.50
C ILE A 88 -1.74 2.16 8.66
N ALA A 89 -2.75 2.17 9.52
CA ALA A 89 -3.60 0.99 9.70
C ALA A 89 -4.38 0.69 8.42
N VAL A 90 -4.87 1.72 7.74
CA VAL A 90 -5.59 1.51 6.49
C VAL A 90 -4.65 0.96 5.42
N ILE A 91 -3.43 1.47 5.36
CA ILE A 91 -2.45 0.96 4.42
C ILE A 91 -2.13 -0.50 4.72
N ASN A 92 -1.98 -0.83 5.99
CA ASN A 92 -1.70 -2.20 6.39
C ASN A 92 -2.82 -3.13 5.95
N GLN A 93 -4.05 -2.69 6.12
CA GLN A 93 -5.20 -3.48 5.70
C GLN A 93 -5.19 -3.67 4.18
N LYS A 94 -4.88 -2.61 3.46
CA LYS A 94 -4.84 -2.67 2.01
C LYS A 94 -3.74 -3.61 1.53
N ILE A 95 -2.59 -3.59 2.18
CA ILE A 95 -1.50 -4.49 1.84
C ILE A 95 -1.90 -5.93 2.10
N SER A 96 -2.57 -6.16 3.22
CA SER A 96 -3.00 -7.52 3.56
C SER A 96 -4.02 -8.05 2.58
N ASP A 97 -4.85 -7.17 2.03
CA ASP A 97 -5.88 -7.58 1.09
C ASP A 97 -5.35 -7.75 -0.33
N THR A 98 -4.16 -7.23 -0.60
CA THR A 98 -3.60 -7.34 -1.93
C THR A 98 -3.18 -8.77 -2.19
N PRO A 99 -3.60 -9.35 -3.31
CA PRO A 99 -3.18 -10.71 -3.62
C PRO A 99 -1.70 -10.68 -3.90
N GLY A 100 -0.94 -11.22 -3.03
CA GLY A 100 0.48 -11.24 -3.22
C GLY A 100 0.89 -12.38 -4.11
N GLU A 101 2.13 -12.37 -4.46
CA GLU A 101 2.63 -13.43 -5.24
C GLU A 101 2.57 -14.68 -4.47
N GLU A 102 2.59 -14.52 -3.18
CA GLU A 102 2.57 -15.66 -2.41
C GLU A 102 1.25 -16.28 -2.42
N LYS A 103 0.30 -15.64 -2.88
CA LYS A 103 -0.87 -16.19 -2.86
C LYS A 103 -0.89 -17.26 -3.59
N THR A 104 -0.06 -17.25 -4.02
CA THR A 104 0.01 -18.31 -4.64
C THR A 104 0.23 -19.35 -3.75
N GLN A 105 0.15 -19.39 -2.80
CA GLN A 105 0.25 -20.17 -2.09
C GLN A 105 -0.47 -20.37 -1.21
N THR A 106 -1.15 -20.57 -1.08
CA THR A 106 -1.85 -20.74 -0.37
C THR A 106 -2.76 -21.16 -0.24
N GLN A 107 -3.29 -21.66 -0.47
CA GLN A 107 -4.06 -22.06 -0.51
C GLN A 107 -4.12 -22.93 -0.60
N ASN A 108 -3.93 -23.19 -0.80
CA ASN A 108 -3.85 -23.60 -1.01
C ASN A 108 -3.14 -24.32 -1.00
N LYS A 109 -2.88 -24.86 -0.67
CA LYS A 109 -2.16 -25.18 -0.86
C LYS A 109 -2.00 -26.27 -1.36
N LYS A 110 -2.65 -27.22 -1.40
CA LYS A 110 -2.79 -27.99 -2.08
C LYS A 110 -3.01 -27.91 -3.14
N ASN A 111 -3.57 -27.66 -3.13
CA ASN A 111 -3.85 -27.17 -4.13
C ASN A 111 -3.04 -26.09 -4.31
N LYS A 112 -2.38 -25.68 -3.40
CA LYS A 112 -1.52 -24.69 -3.51
C LYS A 112 -0.46 -24.95 -4.50
N LYS A 113 0.02 -26.10 -4.60
CA LYS A 113 1.00 -26.40 -5.54
C LYS A 113 0.52 -26.26 -6.93
N ASN A 114 -0.63 -26.75 -7.25
CA ASN A 114 -1.19 -26.57 -8.55
C ASN A 114 -1.48 -25.12 -8.83
N TYR A 115 -1.86 -24.43 -7.79
CA TYR A 115 -2.14 -23.03 -7.93
C TYR A 115 -0.88 -22.27 -8.31
N MET A 116 0.24 -22.62 -7.69
CA MET A 116 1.49 -21.99 -8.00
C MET A 116 1.87 -22.22 -9.45
N LYS A 117 1.64 -23.43 -9.90
CA LYS A 117 1.94 -23.75 -11.26
C LYS A 117 1.13 -22.91 -12.22
N GLU A 118 -0.14 -22.77 -11.95
CA GLU A 118 -0.99 -21.95 -12.79
C GLU A 118 -0.54 -20.51 -12.81
N VAL A 119 -0.14 -19.99 -11.67
CA VAL A 119 0.30 -18.62 -11.59
C VAL A 119 1.56 -18.41 -12.40
N LEU A 120 2.48 -19.34 -12.33
CA LEU A 120 3.72 -19.24 -13.08
C LEU A 120 3.43 -19.29 -14.58
N GLU A 121 2.50 -20.08 -15.00
CA GLU A 121 2.17 -20.16 -16.40
C GLU A 121 1.50 -18.90 -16.89
N LEU A 122 0.74 -18.27 -16.03
CA LEU A 122 0.07 -17.05 -16.42
C LEU A 122 1.00 -15.86 -16.44
N TYR A 123 1.90 -15.83 -15.54
CA TYR A 123 2.77 -14.70 -15.45
C TYR A 123 4.18 -14.94 -15.80
N GLY A 124 4.46 -16.04 -15.97
CA GLY A 124 5.65 -16.28 -16.10
C GLY A 124 6.42 -16.49 -17.05
N ARG A 125 6.19 -16.71 -16.86
CA ARG A 125 6.47 -17.11 -17.06
C ARG A 125 7.30 -17.18 -16.97
N LYS A 126 7.29 -17.65 -16.79
CA LYS A 126 7.38 -17.91 -16.50
C LYS A 126 8.10 -18.27 -16.15
N ASP A 127 8.21 -18.69 -16.06
CA ASP A 127 8.45 -19.04 -15.68
C ASP A 127 8.69 -19.62 -15.74
N LYS A 128 8.56 -20.11 -16.12
CA LYS A 128 8.07 -20.65 -16.34
C LYS A 128 7.97 -20.55 -16.81
#